data_a6b6875f8f48eb62012a49f259c2b085
#
_entry.id   a6b6875f8f48eb62012a49f259c2b085
#
_cell.length_a   1.000
_cell.length_b   1.000
_cell.length_c   1.000
_cell.angle_alpha   90.00
_cell.angle_beta   90.00
_cell.angle_gamma   90.00
#
_symmetry.space_group_name_H-M   'P 1'
#
loop_
_entity.id
_entity.type
_entity.pdbx_description
1 polymer ?
#
loop_
_entity_poly.entity_id
_entity_poly.type
_entity_poly.pdbx_seq_one_letter_code
_entity_poly.pdbx_strand_id
1 'polypeptide(L)'
;MGAEYEEFKISPERDGNKLKVSLKGEINVDTSRDFDDFINNNLEGVEELEFDLKEVDFVSSAGLRVFLNAQKIMDKQGSLVIHNMSQDVFDVFEMTGFSDVVNIE
;
A
#
# COMPACT_ATOMS: atom_id res chain seq x y z
N MET A 1 -21.15 22.33 7.49
CA MET A 1 -20.65 21.35 8.05
C MET A 1 -19.18 21.15 7.90
N GLY A 2 -18.52 20.85 8.63
CA GLY A 2 -17.12 20.89 8.68
C GLY A 2 -16.41 20.27 7.51
N ALA A 3 -15.13 20.21 7.62
CA ALA A 3 -14.32 19.64 6.59
C ALA A 3 -14.70 18.20 6.38
N GLU A 4 -14.70 17.83 5.12
CA GLU A 4 -14.93 16.45 4.80
C GLU A 4 -13.63 15.75 4.63
N TYR A 5 -13.47 14.65 5.33
CA TYR A 5 -12.28 13.83 5.22
C TYR A 5 -12.63 12.62 4.38
N GLU A 6 -11.77 12.31 3.43
CA GLU A 6 -11.91 11.05 2.75
C GLU A 6 -11.62 9.94 3.73
N GLU A 7 -12.59 9.09 3.92
CA GLU A 7 -12.41 7.96 4.80
C GLU A 7 -11.41 6.99 4.19
N PHE A 8 -10.48 6.53 5.00
CA PHE A 8 -9.52 5.54 4.54
C PHE A 8 -10.25 4.24 4.19
N LYS A 9 -9.94 3.70 3.03
CA LYS A 9 -10.56 2.47 2.56
C LYS A 9 -9.55 1.52 1.98
N ILE A 10 -9.72 0.25 2.28
CA ILE A 10 -8.97 -0.84 1.67
C ILE A 10 -9.96 -1.65 0.88
N SER A 11 -9.74 -1.78 -0.43
CA SER A 11 -10.65 -2.50 -1.33
C SER A 11 -9.88 -3.63 -2.00
N PRO A 12 -9.94 -4.84 -1.44
CA PRO A 12 -9.21 -5.97 -2.02
C PRO A 12 -10.02 -6.71 -3.06
N GLU A 13 -9.33 -7.22 -4.07
CA GLU A 13 -9.89 -8.12 -5.07
C GLU A 13 -8.96 -9.29 -5.22
N ARG A 14 -9.42 -10.48 -4.90
CA ARG A 14 -8.59 -11.66 -4.99
C ARG A 14 -9.05 -12.58 -6.11
N ASP A 15 -8.10 -13.05 -6.90
CA ASP A 15 -8.35 -14.01 -7.97
C ASP A 15 -7.24 -15.07 -7.88
N GLY A 16 -7.56 -16.19 -7.21
CA GLY A 16 -6.57 -17.25 -7.03
C GLY A 16 -5.41 -16.78 -6.18
N ASN A 17 -4.22 -16.79 -6.75
CA ASN A 17 -3.00 -16.35 -6.07
C ASN A 17 -2.66 -14.88 -6.32
N LYS A 18 -3.56 -14.15 -6.97
CA LYS A 18 -3.37 -12.72 -7.23
C LYS A 18 -4.25 -11.92 -6.29
N LEU A 19 -3.70 -10.88 -5.69
CA LEU A 19 -4.45 -9.97 -4.85
C LEU A 19 -4.18 -8.55 -5.31
N LYS A 20 -5.23 -7.84 -5.67
CA LYS A 20 -5.15 -6.43 -5.99
C LYS A 20 -5.80 -5.65 -4.85
N VAL A 21 -5.07 -4.68 -4.31
CA VAL A 21 -5.54 -3.88 -3.18
C VAL A 21 -5.57 -2.42 -3.62
N SER A 22 -6.77 -1.86 -3.71
CA SER A 22 -6.93 -0.44 -3.98
C SER A 22 -7.07 0.27 -2.64
N LEU A 23 -6.31 1.34 -2.47
CA LEU A 23 -6.33 2.12 -1.23
C LEU A 23 -6.86 3.51 -1.54
N LYS A 24 -7.54 4.13 -0.58
CA LYS A 24 -8.12 5.44 -0.74
C LYS A 24 -7.93 6.25 0.53
N GLY A 25 -7.62 7.54 0.35
CA GLY A 25 -7.49 8.46 1.47
C GLY A 25 -6.06 8.64 1.92
N GLU A 26 -5.88 8.90 3.19
CA GLU A 26 -4.55 9.13 3.78
C GLU A 26 -4.08 7.89 4.52
N ILE A 27 -2.83 7.51 4.28
CA ILE A 27 -2.20 6.45 5.04
C ILE A 27 -1.32 7.12 6.09
N ASN A 28 -1.96 7.53 7.18
CA ASN A 28 -1.31 8.22 8.29
C ASN A 28 -0.98 7.23 9.42
N VAL A 29 -0.56 7.73 10.57
CA VAL A 29 -0.18 6.86 11.69
C VAL A 29 -1.34 5.96 12.13
N ASP A 30 -2.55 6.51 12.16
CA ASP A 30 -3.72 5.73 12.60
C ASP A 30 -4.18 4.73 11.56
N THR A 31 -4.32 5.17 10.31
CA THR A 31 -4.82 4.28 9.26
C THR A 31 -3.78 3.24 8.86
N SER A 32 -2.50 3.52 9.08
CA SER A 32 -1.46 2.53 8.80
C SER A 32 -1.60 1.28 9.66
N ARG A 33 -2.24 1.38 10.83
CA ARG A 33 -2.49 0.22 11.69
C ARG A 33 -3.47 -0.73 11.03
N ASP A 34 -4.56 -0.18 10.50
CA ASP A 34 -5.56 -0.99 9.80
C ASP A 34 -4.96 -1.62 8.55
N PHE A 35 -4.14 -0.85 7.85
CA PHE A 35 -3.44 -1.33 6.67
C PHE A 35 -2.48 -2.46 7.03
N ASP A 36 -1.71 -2.30 8.09
CA ASP A 36 -0.76 -3.32 8.53
C ASP A 36 -1.49 -4.61 8.95
N ASP A 37 -2.60 -4.46 9.69
CA ASP A 37 -3.41 -5.62 10.07
C ASP A 37 -3.92 -6.35 8.85
N PHE A 38 -4.37 -5.61 7.84
CA PHE A 38 -4.82 -6.21 6.59
C PHE A 38 -3.70 -7.02 5.93
N ILE A 39 -2.52 -6.43 5.83
CA ILE A 39 -1.37 -7.08 5.19
C ILE A 39 -0.99 -8.36 5.94
N ASN A 40 -0.94 -8.28 7.26
CA ASN A 40 -0.53 -9.44 8.06
C ASN A 40 -1.55 -10.58 8.02
N ASN A 41 -2.80 -10.30 7.67
CA ASN A 41 -3.87 -11.30 7.71
C ASN A 41 -4.36 -11.77 6.35
N ASN A 42 -3.86 -11.21 5.25
CA ASN A 42 -4.45 -11.49 3.94
C ASN A 42 -3.47 -11.91 2.86
N LEU A 43 -2.19 -12.10 3.17
CA LEU A 43 -1.21 -12.43 2.14
C LEU A 43 -0.89 -13.90 2.03
N GLU A 44 -1.52 -14.75 2.82
CA GLU A 44 -1.27 -16.19 2.73
C GLU A 44 -1.70 -16.70 1.36
N GLY A 45 -0.78 -17.38 0.67
CA GLY A 45 -1.06 -17.94 -0.65
C GLY A 45 -1.03 -16.93 -1.78
N VAL A 46 -0.75 -15.66 -1.51
CA VAL A 46 -0.66 -14.65 -2.56
C VAL A 46 0.72 -14.69 -3.19
N GLU A 47 0.77 -14.83 -4.51
CA GLU A 47 2.02 -14.83 -5.27
C GLU A 47 2.20 -13.55 -6.07
N GLU A 48 1.11 -12.83 -6.35
CA GLU A 48 1.19 -11.55 -7.04
C GLU A 48 0.35 -10.54 -6.26
N LEU A 49 1.02 -9.55 -5.68
CA LEU A 49 0.36 -8.50 -4.92
C LEU A 49 0.49 -7.19 -5.67
N GLU A 50 -0.63 -6.51 -5.85
CA GLU A 50 -0.69 -5.27 -6.59
C GLU A 50 -1.41 -4.23 -5.76
N PHE A 51 -0.79 -3.07 -5.59
CA PHE A 51 -1.44 -1.94 -4.92
C PHE A 51 -1.78 -0.88 -5.95
N ASP A 52 -2.97 -0.32 -5.84
CA ASP A 52 -3.40 0.81 -6.65
C ASP A 52 -3.58 2.02 -5.72
N LEU A 53 -2.75 3.02 -5.90
CA LEU A 53 -2.75 4.20 -5.05
C LEU A 53 -3.35 5.43 -5.74
N LYS A 54 -4.18 5.21 -6.76
CA LYS A 54 -4.76 6.31 -7.52
C LYS A 54 -5.52 7.30 -6.64
N GLU A 55 -6.14 6.83 -5.56
CA GLU A 55 -6.93 7.66 -4.68
C GLU A 55 -6.25 7.91 -3.32
N VAL A 56 -4.95 7.68 -3.24
CA VAL A 56 -4.18 7.94 -2.02
C VAL A 56 -3.55 9.33 -2.14
N ASP A 57 -3.83 10.17 -1.14
CA ASP A 57 -3.35 11.56 -1.12
C ASP A 57 -2.09 11.75 -0.29
N PHE A 58 -1.83 10.87 0.66
CA PHE A 58 -0.74 11.06 1.60
C PHE A 58 -0.30 9.72 2.18
N VAL A 59 1.00 9.55 2.35
CA VAL A 59 1.57 8.37 3.00
C VAL A 59 2.58 8.84 4.04
N SER A 60 2.37 8.45 5.29
CA SER A 60 3.29 8.76 6.38
C SER A 60 4.43 7.75 6.42
N SER A 61 5.43 8.02 7.27
CA SER A 61 6.51 7.04 7.47
C SER A 61 5.97 5.72 8.02
N ALA A 62 4.92 5.77 8.84
CA ALA A 62 4.27 4.55 9.33
C ALA A 62 3.66 3.77 8.17
N GLY A 63 3.03 4.47 7.22
CA GLY A 63 2.48 3.84 6.02
C GLY A 63 3.56 3.21 5.15
N LEU A 64 4.68 3.90 4.99
CA LEU A 64 5.80 3.35 4.22
C LEU A 64 6.30 2.04 4.82
N ARG A 65 6.31 1.95 6.16
CA ARG A 65 6.73 0.71 6.81
C ARG A 65 5.81 -0.45 6.49
N VAL A 66 4.52 -0.19 6.32
CA VAL A 66 3.58 -1.24 5.96
C VAL A 66 3.88 -1.75 4.55
N PHE A 67 4.18 -0.85 3.61
CA PHE A 67 4.58 -1.27 2.27
C PHE A 67 5.87 -2.09 2.31
N LEU A 68 6.83 -1.72 3.17
CA LEU A 68 8.05 -2.51 3.34
C LEU A 68 7.76 -3.87 3.92
N ASN A 69 6.86 -3.94 4.90
CA ASN A 69 6.47 -5.22 5.48
C ASN A 69 5.85 -6.12 4.41
N ALA A 70 4.97 -5.55 3.58
CA ALA A 70 4.36 -6.29 2.47
C ALA A 70 5.44 -6.80 1.50
N GLN A 71 6.43 -5.95 1.20
CA GLN A 71 7.51 -6.35 0.29
C GLN A 71 8.32 -7.51 0.88
N LYS A 72 8.62 -7.46 2.18
CA LYS A 72 9.36 -8.54 2.83
C LYS A 72 8.60 -9.86 2.79
N ILE A 73 7.29 -9.80 2.98
CA ILE A 73 6.45 -10.99 2.89
C ILE A 73 6.48 -11.52 1.46
N MET A 74 6.28 -10.63 0.49
CA MET A 74 6.20 -11.04 -0.91
C MET A 74 7.55 -11.49 -1.47
N ASP A 75 8.67 -11.02 -0.93
CA ASP A 75 10.00 -11.50 -1.34
C ASP A 75 10.13 -13.00 -1.16
N LYS A 76 9.38 -13.58 -0.22
CA LYS A 76 9.43 -15.01 0.07
C LYS A 76 8.44 -15.82 -0.75
N GLN A 77 7.46 -15.19 -1.36
CA GLN A 77 6.38 -15.94 -2.00
C GLN A 77 6.01 -15.45 -3.40
N GLY A 78 6.51 -14.30 -3.84
CA GLY A 78 6.17 -13.84 -5.19
C GLY A 78 6.63 -12.43 -5.46
N SER A 79 5.74 -11.62 -6.00
CA SER A 79 6.07 -10.27 -6.45
C SER A 79 5.06 -9.25 -5.91
N LEU A 80 5.52 -8.00 -5.82
CA LEU A 80 4.70 -6.88 -5.41
C LEU A 80 4.94 -5.73 -6.38
N VAL A 81 3.87 -5.06 -6.78
CA VAL A 81 3.98 -3.88 -7.63
C VAL A 81 2.99 -2.82 -7.13
N ILE A 82 3.38 -1.56 -7.21
CA ILE A 82 2.54 -0.43 -6.81
C ILE A 82 2.27 0.42 -8.05
N HIS A 83 0.99 0.66 -8.30
CA HIS A 83 0.54 1.43 -9.46
C HIS A 83 -0.08 2.76 -9.05
N ASN A 84 -0.02 3.71 -9.96
CA ASN A 84 -0.80 4.95 -9.91
C ASN A 84 -0.50 5.84 -8.70
N MET A 85 0.76 5.88 -8.28
CA MET A 85 1.18 6.83 -7.27
C MET A 85 1.06 8.25 -7.81
N SER A 86 0.53 9.16 -6.98
CA SER A 86 0.64 10.59 -7.30
C SER A 86 2.09 11.01 -7.19
N GLN A 87 2.43 12.15 -7.78
CA GLN A 87 3.79 12.66 -7.69
C GLN A 87 4.19 12.92 -6.23
N ASP A 88 3.26 13.46 -5.43
CA ASP A 88 3.54 13.74 -4.02
C ASP A 88 3.85 12.47 -3.24
N VAL A 89 3.11 11.41 -3.49
CA VAL A 89 3.35 10.12 -2.84
C VAL A 89 4.66 9.51 -3.34
N PHE A 90 4.91 9.58 -4.63
CA PHE A 90 6.16 9.08 -5.20
C PHE A 90 7.36 9.80 -4.60
N ASP A 91 7.26 11.12 -4.39
CA ASP A 91 8.35 11.90 -3.81
C ASP A 91 8.70 11.39 -2.41
N VAL A 92 7.70 10.97 -1.62
CA VAL A 92 7.95 10.43 -0.29
C VAL A 92 8.71 9.10 -0.40
N PHE A 93 8.31 8.23 -1.33
CA PHE A 93 9.02 6.97 -1.55
C PHE A 93 10.45 7.21 -2.01
N GLU A 94 10.64 8.17 -2.91
CA GLU A 94 11.97 8.48 -3.44
C GLU A 94 12.87 9.08 -2.38
N MET A 95 12.34 10.02 -1.60
CA MET A 95 13.10 10.73 -0.58
C MET A 95 13.62 9.79 0.51
N THR A 96 12.87 8.75 0.81
CA THR A 96 13.24 7.78 1.83
C THR A 96 14.05 6.61 1.28
N GLY A 97 14.25 6.55 -0.03
CA GLY A 97 14.96 5.45 -0.68
C GLY A 97 14.08 4.22 -0.91
N PHE A 98 12.80 4.29 -0.55
CA PHE A 98 11.90 3.14 -0.69
C PHE A 98 11.56 2.86 -2.16
N SER A 99 11.70 3.85 -3.04
CA SER A 99 11.49 3.62 -4.47
C SER A 99 12.46 2.60 -5.06
N ASP A 100 13.61 2.39 -4.39
CA ASP A 100 14.58 1.39 -4.84
C ASP A 100 14.28 0.01 -4.28
N VAL A 101 13.39 -0.08 -3.29
CA VAL A 101 13.07 -1.34 -2.62
C VAL A 101 11.82 -1.99 -3.18
N VAL A 102 10.84 -1.16 -3.58
CA VAL A 102 9.56 -1.64 -4.10
C VAL A 102 9.51 -1.38 -5.61
N ASN A 103 8.73 -2.21 -6.30
CA ASN A 103 8.55 -2.07 -7.75
C ASN A 103 7.38 -1.11 -8.00
N ILE A 104 7.68 0.04 -8.59
CA ILE A 104 6.70 1.09 -8.88
C ILE A 104 6.48 1.16 -10.38
N GLU A 105 5.22 1.15 -10.78
CA GLU A 105 4.85 1.30 -12.19
C GLU A 105 3.89 2.43 -12.43
#